data_5d02f62dd3a00c115231a0c1b4937317
#
_entry.id   5d02f62dd3a00c115231a0c1b4937317
#
_cell.length_a   1.000
_cell.length_b   1.000
_cell.length_c   1.000
_cell.angle_alpha   90.00
_cell.angle_beta   90.00
_cell.angle_gamma   90.00
#
_symmetry.space_group_name_H-M   'P 1'
#
loop_
_entity.id
_entity.type
_entity.pdbx_description
1 polymer ?
#
loop_
_entity_poly.entity_id
_entity_poly.type
_entity_poly.pdbx_seq_one_letter_code
_entity_poly.pdbx_strand_id
1 'polypeptide(L)'
;MTNKVCVIIGGGSGMGAAVAREMNKRHYNLALMSPSKNCEILANELGGIAVQGKAENANDLNGLFNTTMEKYQRIDSLLIHVGGPPKGD
;
A
#
# COMPACT_ATOMS: atom_id res chain seq x y z
N MET A 1 -10.40 9.10 -16.52
CA MET A 1 -9.37 8.48 -15.69
C MET A 1 -9.05 9.36 -14.52
N THR A 2 -8.79 8.76 -13.38
CA THR A 2 -8.43 9.53 -12.21
C THR A 2 -6.92 9.51 -11.99
N ASN A 3 -6.40 10.60 -11.46
CA ASN A 3 -5.01 10.66 -11.04
C ASN A 3 -4.86 10.46 -9.53
N LYS A 4 -5.92 10.05 -8.89
CA LYS A 4 -5.90 9.87 -7.44
C LYS A 4 -4.98 8.73 -7.04
N VAL A 5 -4.40 8.86 -5.86
CA VAL A 5 -3.42 7.91 -5.36
C VAL A 5 -3.89 7.38 -4.01
N CYS A 6 -3.87 6.05 -3.89
CA CYS A 6 -4.21 5.37 -2.64
C CYS A 6 -2.98 4.66 -2.11
N VAL A 7 -2.60 4.99 -0.88
CA VAL A 7 -1.49 4.32 -0.20
C VAL A 7 -2.09 3.30 0.76
N ILE A 8 -1.63 2.04 0.64
CA ILE A 8 -2.13 0.96 1.48
C ILE A 8 -0.96 0.35 2.23
N ILE A 9 -0.98 0.48 3.55
CA ILE A 9 0.03 -0.10 4.41
C ILE A 9 -0.51 -1.40 4.95
N GLY A 10 0.22 -2.49 4.73
CA GLY A 10 -0.26 -3.82 5.02
C GLY A 10 -1.02 -4.43 3.85
N GLY A 11 -0.72 -3.99 2.63
CA GLY A 11 -1.50 -4.34 1.47
C GLY A 11 -1.13 -5.63 0.77
N GLY A 12 -0.26 -6.44 1.37
CA GLY A 12 0.25 -7.61 0.66
C GLY A 12 -0.67 -8.80 0.63
N SER A 13 -1.64 -8.88 1.53
CA SER A 13 -2.51 -10.05 1.62
C SER A 13 -3.78 -9.68 2.36
N GLY A 14 -4.74 -10.60 2.31
CA GLY A 14 -5.99 -10.45 3.06
C GLY A 14 -6.75 -9.21 2.65
N MET A 15 -7.22 -8.48 3.65
CA MET A 15 -8.06 -7.32 3.40
C MET A 15 -7.33 -6.22 2.66
N GLY A 16 -6.04 -6.02 2.95
CA GLY A 16 -5.28 -5.01 2.23
C GLY A 16 -5.21 -5.29 0.74
N ALA A 17 -5.00 -6.55 0.37
CA ALA A 17 -4.99 -6.93 -1.03
C ALA A 17 -6.35 -6.72 -1.68
N ALA A 18 -7.42 -7.06 -0.95
CA ALA A 18 -8.77 -6.88 -1.47
C ALA A 18 -9.07 -5.40 -1.76
N VAL A 19 -8.65 -4.53 -0.84
CA VAL A 19 -8.83 -3.10 -1.03
C VAL A 19 -8.01 -2.60 -2.21
N ALA A 20 -6.77 -3.09 -2.34
CA ALA A 20 -5.92 -2.69 -3.45
C ALA A 20 -6.57 -3.04 -4.79
N ARG A 21 -7.13 -4.24 -4.89
CA ARG A 21 -7.79 -4.65 -6.13
C ARG A 21 -9.01 -3.79 -6.41
N GLU A 22 -9.78 -3.48 -5.37
CA GLU A 22 -10.96 -2.65 -5.55
C GLU A 22 -10.58 -1.23 -5.99
N MET A 23 -9.56 -0.64 -5.36
CA MET A 23 -9.12 0.69 -5.75
C MET A 23 -8.54 0.69 -7.16
N ASN A 24 -7.89 -0.40 -7.56
CA ASN A 24 -7.40 -0.52 -8.92
C ASN A 24 -8.56 -0.49 -9.93
N LYS A 25 -9.66 -1.14 -9.60
CA LYS A 25 -10.84 -1.10 -10.45
C LYS A 25 -11.40 0.31 -10.61
N ARG A 26 -11.19 1.14 -9.60
CA ARG A 26 -11.63 2.53 -9.63
C ARG A 26 -10.58 3.44 -10.24
N HIS A 27 -9.53 2.86 -10.82
CA HIS A 27 -8.47 3.57 -11.53
C HIS A 27 -7.60 4.44 -10.64
N TYR A 28 -7.48 4.08 -9.36
CA TYR A 28 -6.53 4.72 -8.48
C TYR A 28 -5.13 4.21 -8.78
N ASN A 29 -4.17 5.10 -8.67
CA ASN A 29 -2.77 4.69 -8.61
C ASN A 29 -2.50 4.16 -7.21
N LEU A 30 -1.70 3.11 -7.11
CA LEU A 30 -1.52 2.40 -5.86
C LEU A 30 -0.07 2.44 -5.39
N ALA A 31 0.11 2.63 -4.10
CA ALA A 31 1.39 2.49 -3.44
C ALA A 31 1.17 1.58 -2.23
N LEU A 32 1.88 0.47 -2.21
CA LEU A 32 1.65 -0.58 -1.23
C LEU A 32 2.88 -0.79 -0.36
N MET A 33 2.65 -1.19 0.89
CA MET A 33 3.73 -1.59 1.78
C MET A 33 3.29 -2.76 2.63
N SER A 34 4.18 -3.74 2.78
CA SER A 34 3.96 -4.85 3.69
C SER A 34 5.31 -5.38 4.15
N PRO A 35 5.34 -6.16 5.25
CA PRO A 35 6.61 -6.72 5.73
C PRO A 35 7.17 -7.79 4.81
N SER A 36 6.36 -8.37 3.94
CA SER A 36 6.78 -9.42 3.04
C SER A 36 6.78 -8.92 1.60
N LYS A 37 7.24 -9.76 0.70
CA LYS A 37 7.26 -9.41 -0.71
C LYS A 37 5.90 -9.48 -1.37
N ASN A 38 4.88 -9.87 -0.64
CA ASN A 38 3.54 -9.98 -1.24
C ASN A 38 3.06 -8.68 -1.83
N CYS A 39 3.41 -7.55 -1.21
CA CYS A 39 2.99 -6.26 -1.76
C CYS A 39 3.64 -5.98 -3.11
N GLU A 40 4.89 -6.44 -3.30
CA GLU A 40 5.56 -6.25 -4.58
C GLU A 40 4.91 -7.06 -5.68
N ILE A 41 4.53 -8.29 -5.35
CA ILE A 41 3.85 -9.15 -6.31
C ILE A 41 2.52 -8.53 -6.71
N LEU A 42 1.76 -8.07 -5.73
CA LEU A 42 0.47 -7.46 -6.00
C LEU A 42 0.61 -6.15 -6.78
N ALA A 43 1.60 -5.34 -6.43
CA ALA A 43 1.83 -4.09 -7.14
C ALA A 43 2.17 -4.35 -8.61
N ASN A 44 3.00 -5.36 -8.88
CA ASN A 44 3.29 -5.72 -10.27
C ASN A 44 2.04 -6.14 -11.01
N GLU A 45 1.18 -6.88 -10.34
CA GLU A 45 -0.08 -7.32 -10.95
C GLU A 45 -0.99 -6.15 -11.27
N LEU A 46 -1.04 -5.16 -10.39
CA LEU A 46 -1.97 -4.04 -10.51
C LEU A 46 -1.36 -2.79 -11.13
N GLY A 47 -0.08 -2.81 -11.43
CA GLY A 47 0.57 -1.66 -12.05
C GLY A 47 0.91 -0.54 -11.10
N GLY A 48 1.04 -0.85 -9.80
CA GLY A 48 1.40 0.15 -8.80
C GLY A 48 2.85 0.07 -8.37
N ILE A 49 3.15 0.73 -7.27
CA ILE A 49 4.48 0.64 -6.66
C ILE A 49 4.36 -0.02 -5.30
N ALA A 50 5.47 -0.54 -4.82
CA ALA A 50 5.50 -1.24 -3.53
C ALA A 50 6.82 -1.03 -2.84
N VAL A 51 6.75 -0.97 -1.51
CA VAL A 51 7.91 -0.88 -0.64
C VAL A 51 7.75 -1.96 0.42
N GLN A 52 8.78 -2.79 0.58
CA GLN A 52 8.76 -3.77 1.65
C GLN A 52 9.16 -3.09 2.95
N GLY A 53 8.32 -3.18 3.96
CA GLY A 53 8.61 -2.53 5.23
C GLY A 53 7.48 -2.72 6.21
N LYS A 54 7.66 -2.15 7.41
CA LYS A 54 6.73 -2.31 8.51
C LYS A 54 6.10 -0.98 8.89
N ALA A 55 4.82 -1.02 9.23
CA ALA A 55 4.08 0.18 9.59
C ALA A 55 4.65 0.87 10.84
N GLU A 56 5.23 0.10 11.76
CA GLU A 56 5.78 0.66 12.98
C GLU A 56 7.19 1.22 12.81
N ASN A 57 7.77 1.10 11.64
CA ASN A 57 9.12 1.61 11.38
C ASN A 57 9.03 2.94 10.65
N ALA A 58 9.46 4.02 11.31
CA ALA A 58 9.33 5.36 10.73
C ALA A 58 10.13 5.52 9.45
N ASN A 59 11.29 4.88 9.36
CA ASN A 59 12.09 4.96 8.14
C ASN A 59 11.39 4.29 6.97
N ASP A 60 10.72 3.16 7.23
CA ASP A 60 9.98 2.47 6.19
C ASP A 60 8.80 3.32 5.72
N LEU A 61 8.09 3.96 6.65
CA LEU A 61 6.98 4.84 6.29
C LEU A 61 7.46 6.03 5.45
N ASN A 62 8.57 6.64 5.88
CA ASN A 62 9.13 7.76 5.12
C ASN A 62 9.53 7.32 3.73
N GLY A 63 10.12 6.14 3.61
CA GLY A 63 10.48 5.60 2.30
C GLY A 63 9.26 5.42 1.40
N LEU A 64 8.19 4.90 1.98
CA LEU A 64 6.95 4.70 1.21
C LEU A 64 6.39 6.04 0.73
N PHE A 65 6.28 7.01 1.64
CA PHE A 65 5.70 8.29 1.26
C PHE A 65 6.58 9.04 0.27
N ASN A 66 7.90 9.00 0.47
CA ASN A 66 8.82 9.65 -0.47
C ASN A 66 8.72 9.03 -1.85
N THR A 67 8.71 7.70 -1.92
CA THR A 67 8.59 7.00 -3.20
C THR A 67 7.27 7.32 -3.88
N THR A 68 6.19 7.36 -3.09
CA THR A 68 4.88 7.68 -3.63
C THR A 68 4.84 9.10 -4.19
N MET A 69 5.38 10.04 -3.44
CA MET A 69 5.38 11.43 -3.88
C MET A 69 6.27 11.63 -5.10
N GLU A 70 7.40 10.91 -5.18
CA GLU A 70 8.25 10.99 -6.37
C GLU A 70 7.53 10.45 -7.60
N LYS A 71 6.79 9.37 -7.42
CA LYS A 71 6.14 8.71 -8.56
C LYS A 71 4.86 9.43 -8.97
N TYR A 72 4.00 9.76 -8.01
CA TYR A 72 2.66 10.24 -8.29
C TYR A 72 2.42 11.68 -7.88
N GLN A 73 3.24 12.22 -7.00
CA GLN A 73 3.19 13.63 -6.57
C GLN A 73 1.94 14.00 -5.81
N ARG A 74 1.21 13.00 -5.29
CA ARG A 74 0.05 13.25 -4.46
C ARG A 74 -0.33 11.99 -3.69
N ILE A 75 -1.08 12.17 -2.62
CA ILE A 75 -1.70 11.08 -1.87
C ILE A 75 -3.11 11.53 -1.53
N ASP A 76 -4.10 10.77 -1.99
CA ASP A 76 -5.50 11.13 -1.78
C ASP A 76 -6.14 10.29 -0.68
N SER A 77 -5.70 9.06 -0.53
CA SER A 77 -6.26 8.16 0.47
C SER A 77 -5.13 7.37 1.10
N LEU A 78 -5.27 7.11 2.39
CA LEU A 78 -4.30 6.31 3.12
C LEU A 78 -5.08 5.28 3.93
N LEU A 79 -4.79 4.01 3.68
CA LEU A 79 -5.37 2.92 4.43
C LEU A 79 -4.26 2.20 5.18
N ILE A 80 -4.44 2.04 6.49
CA ILE A 80 -3.49 1.30 7.29
C ILE A 80 -4.19 0.05 7.78
N HIS A 81 -3.67 -1.09 7.37
CA HIS A 81 -4.16 -2.39 7.81
C HIS A 81 -3.02 -3.10 8.53
N VAL A 82 -3.05 -3.08 9.84
CA VAL A 82 -2.04 -3.75 10.63
C VAL A 82 -2.41 -5.22 10.68
N GLY A 83 -1.52 -6.04 10.19
CA GLY A 83 -1.80 -7.46 10.08
C GLY A 83 -1.91 -8.13 11.44
N GLY A 84 -2.71 -9.17 11.45
CA GLY A 84 -2.86 -10.01 12.60
C GLY A 84 -3.85 -9.47 13.61
N PRO A 85 -4.59 -10.36 14.23
CA PRO A 85 -5.53 -9.95 15.27
C PRO A 85 -4.78 -9.58 16.54
N PRO A 86 -5.39 -8.80 17.38
CA PRO A 86 -4.79 -8.52 18.68
C PRO A 86 -4.58 -9.81 19.44
N LYS A 87 -3.54 -9.82 20.23
CA LYS A 87 -3.21 -10.99 21.00
C LYS A 87 -3.92 -11.00 22.33
N GLY A 88 -4.16 -12.19 22.81
CA GLY A 88 -4.62 -12.37 24.15
C GLY A 88 -6.00 -11.86 24.41
N ASP A 89 -6.65 -11.63 23.43
CA ASP A 89 -7.95 -10.99 23.63
C ASP A 89 -9.06 -11.85 23.26
#